data_e25186b9d25b48815a9a31aa3e4cdc82
#
_entry.id   e25186b9d25b48815a9a31aa3e4cdc82
#
_cell.length_a   1.000
_cell.length_b   1.000
_cell.length_c   1.000
_cell.angle_alpha   90.00
_cell.angle_beta   90.00
_cell.angle_gamma   90.00
#
_symmetry.space_group_name_H-M   'P 1'
#
loop_
_entity.id
_entity.type
_entity.pdbx_description
1 polymer ?
#
loop_
_entity_poly.entity_id
_entity_poly.type
_entity_poly.pdbx_seq_one_letter_code
_entity_poly.pdbx_strand_id
1 'polypeptide(L)'
;MGTIKATNIEPIADNGTVTLGSSGDNLVLGSGVNNKLLRPKWFINLSADQTGVTDNVATKVQFNSEEFDTDSIYDNSTNYRLTIPSGKAGKYQIEANVFVASNSGVSTLNRAIAYIYKNGSTFCSSFLDFRNNPIQKTNIVVSAVIDLAVGDYIEIFGMGDSTDSANVSFKGNSSARESWFQGYRIGS
;
A
#
# COMPACT_ATOMS: atom_id res chain seq x y z
N MET A 1 -28.04 15.03 -32.96
CA MET A 1 -27.40 14.31 -31.87
C MET A 1 -28.50 13.68 -31.02
N GLY A 2 -28.54 12.36 -30.94
CA GLY A 2 -29.57 11.65 -30.19
C GLY A 2 -29.11 11.49 -28.71
N THR A 3 -30.05 11.68 -27.78
CA THR A 3 -29.80 11.43 -26.36
C THR A 3 -30.74 10.33 -25.89
N ILE A 4 -30.20 9.27 -25.28
CA ILE A 4 -31.00 8.25 -24.59
C ILE A 4 -31.01 8.64 -23.10
N LYS A 5 -32.24 8.87 -22.57
CA LYS A 5 -32.45 9.05 -21.13
C LYS A 5 -33.07 7.78 -20.58
N ALA A 6 -32.34 7.07 -19.71
CA ALA A 6 -32.83 5.87 -19.06
C ALA A 6 -32.45 5.91 -17.56
N THR A 7 -33.37 5.44 -16.71
CA THR A 7 -33.08 5.27 -15.27
C THR A 7 -32.13 4.10 -15.04
N ASN A 8 -32.23 3.09 -15.88
CA ASN A 8 -31.39 1.91 -15.85
C ASN A 8 -31.19 1.35 -17.27
N ILE A 9 -30.03 0.77 -17.55
CA ILE A 9 -29.72 0.04 -18.77
C ILE A 9 -29.25 -1.34 -18.33
N GLU A 10 -30.11 -2.35 -18.59
CA GLU A 10 -29.84 -3.74 -18.18
C GLU A 10 -29.78 -4.64 -19.42
N PRO A 11 -29.04 -5.73 -19.39
CA PRO A 11 -29.10 -6.76 -20.41
C PRO A 11 -30.48 -7.44 -20.39
N ILE A 12 -30.95 -7.92 -21.55
CA ILE A 12 -32.26 -8.57 -21.70
C ILE A 12 -32.36 -9.90 -20.93
N ALA A 13 -31.21 -10.52 -20.61
CA ALA A 13 -31.11 -11.77 -19.88
C ALA A 13 -30.08 -11.67 -18.75
N ASP A 14 -30.28 -12.43 -17.67
CA ASP A 14 -29.30 -12.60 -16.62
C ASP A 14 -27.95 -13.09 -17.23
N ASN A 15 -26.85 -12.48 -16.84
CA ASN A 15 -25.52 -12.65 -17.43
C ASN A 15 -25.34 -12.15 -18.88
N GLY A 16 -26.28 -11.37 -19.40
CA GLY A 16 -26.12 -10.71 -20.70
C GLY A 16 -25.06 -9.61 -20.66
N THR A 17 -24.54 -9.25 -21.84
CA THR A 17 -23.58 -8.14 -21.99
C THR A 17 -24.28 -6.92 -22.54
N VAL A 18 -24.09 -5.76 -21.91
CA VAL A 18 -24.40 -4.47 -22.48
C VAL A 18 -23.14 -3.89 -23.11
N THR A 19 -23.13 -3.77 -24.44
CA THR A 19 -22.00 -3.14 -25.14
C THR A 19 -22.31 -1.67 -25.38
N LEU A 20 -21.45 -0.79 -24.88
CA LEU A 20 -21.54 0.65 -25.08
C LEU A 20 -20.39 1.12 -25.97
N GLY A 21 -20.73 1.57 -27.17
CA GLY A 21 -19.76 1.99 -28.18
C GLY A 21 -19.22 0.86 -29.05
N SER A 22 -18.45 1.22 -30.06
CA SER A 22 -17.75 0.35 -31.01
C SER A 22 -16.23 0.50 -30.85
N SER A 23 -15.47 -0.30 -31.58
CA SER A 23 -14.00 -0.16 -31.57
C SER A 23 -13.58 1.25 -32.01
N GLY A 24 -12.82 1.92 -31.13
CA GLY A 24 -12.36 3.31 -31.33
C GLY A 24 -13.24 4.38 -30.67
N ASP A 25 -14.41 4.03 -30.13
CA ASP A 25 -15.26 4.96 -29.39
C ASP A 25 -14.71 5.19 -27.96
N ASN A 26 -14.90 6.41 -27.46
CA ASN A 26 -14.57 6.77 -26.08
C ASN A 26 -15.83 6.79 -25.22
N LEU A 27 -15.84 6.03 -24.12
CA LEU A 27 -16.86 6.16 -23.09
C LEU A 27 -16.49 7.32 -22.15
N VAL A 28 -17.18 8.45 -22.29
CA VAL A 28 -17.02 9.61 -21.41
C VAL A 28 -18.07 9.57 -20.32
N LEU A 29 -17.62 9.42 -19.08
CA LEU A 29 -18.48 9.50 -17.90
C LEU A 29 -18.70 10.97 -17.51
N GLY A 30 -19.95 11.34 -17.25
CA GLY A 30 -20.29 12.69 -16.80
C GLY A 30 -19.63 13.04 -15.47
N SER A 31 -19.50 14.35 -15.18
CA SER A 31 -19.03 14.83 -13.88
C SER A 31 -19.91 14.30 -12.75
N GLY A 32 -19.30 13.78 -11.70
CA GLY A 32 -19.99 13.17 -10.55
C GLY A 32 -20.35 11.69 -10.72
N VAL A 33 -20.10 11.08 -11.87
CA VAL A 33 -20.29 9.64 -12.05
C VAL A 33 -19.19 8.89 -11.30
N ASN A 34 -19.61 8.03 -10.39
CA ASN A 34 -18.71 7.26 -9.54
C ASN A 34 -18.21 6.02 -10.29
N ASN A 35 -16.99 6.08 -10.84
CA ASN A 35 -16.37 4.92 -11.49
C ASN A 35 -15.86 3.94 -10.44
N LYS A 36 -16.69 2.97 -10.06
CA LYS A 36 -16.34 1.93 -9.09
C LYS A 36 -15.25 0.94 -9.56
N LEU A 37 -14.89 0.95 -10.84
CA LEU A 37 -13.91 0.01 -11.40
C LEU A 37 -12.46 0.31 -10.94
N LEU A 38 -12.14 1.58 -10.65
CA LEU A 38 -10.80 2.02 -10.23
C LEU A 38 -10.64 2.22 -8.72
N ARG A 39 -11.61 1.80 -7.92
CA ARG A 39 -11.56 1.83 -6.46
C ARG A 39 -11.40 0.41 -5.90
N PRO A 40 -10.82 0.24 -4.70
CA PRO A 40 -10.19 1.22 -3.81
C PRO A 40 -8.80 1.70 -4.27
N LYS A 41 -8.38 2.84 -3.72
CA LYS A 41 -7.01 3.36 -3.79
C LYS A 41 -6.69 4.13 -2.51
N TRP A 42 -5.43 4.11 -2.12
CA TRP A 42 -4.96 4.74 -0.89
C TRP A 42 -3.54 5.26 -1.03
N PHE A 43 -3.22 6.25 -0.21
CA PHE A 43 -1.86 6.69 0.10
C PHE A 43 -1.80 7.07 1.58
N ILE A 44 -0.98 6.35 2.34
CA ILE A 44 -0.83 6.46 3.79
C ILE A 44 0.65 6.67 4.09
N ASN A 45 0.99 7.45 5.11
CA ASN A 45 2.38 7.70 5.49
C ASN A 45 2.58 7.68 7.00
N LEU A 46 3.86 7.65 7.43
CA LEU A 46 4.24 7.95 8.81
C LEU A 46 4.30 9.46 9.00
N SER A 47 3.54 10.00 9.95
CA SER A 47 3.57 11.43 10.27
C SER A 47 4.82 11.86 11.04
N ALA A 48 5.43 10.93 11.77
CA ALA A 48 6.64 11.10 12.57
C ALA A 48 7.43 9.79 12.67
N ASP A 49 8.66 9.85 13.16
CA ASP A 49 9.51 8.68 13.32
C ASP A 49 8.89 7.62 14.23
N GLN A 50 8.87 6.37 13.80
CA GLN A 50 8.61 5.21 14.65
C GLN A 50 9.95 4.77 15.24
N THR A 51 10.19 5.12 16.49
CA THR A 51 11.44 4.85 17.22
C THR A 51 11.36 3.56 18.03
N GLY A 52 12.51 3.08 18.53
CA GLY A 52 12.56 1.89 19.37
C GLY A 52 12.30 0.57 18.61
N VAL A 53 12.46 0.56 17.31
CA VAL A 53 12.33 -0.65 16.50
C VAL A 53 13.50 -1.58 16.84
N THR A 54 13.17 -2.76 17.37
CA THR A 54 14.18 -3.73 17.83
C THR A 54 15.09 -4.16 16.68
N ASP A 55 16.40 -4.13 16.94
CA ASP A 55 17.43 -4.54 16.00
C ASP A 55 17.18 -5.95 15.48
N ASN A 56 17.34 -6.12 14.16
CA ASN A 56 17.21 -7.38 13.45
C ASN A 56 15.86 -8.12 13.66
N VAL A 57 14.78 -7.39 13.98
CA VAL A 57 13.42 -7.93 14.17
C VAL A 57 12.46 -7.27 13.18
N ALA A 58 11.76 -8.10 12.40
CA ALA A 58 10.69 -7.59 11.54
C ALA A 58 9.58 -6.96 12.39
N THR A 59 9.39 -5.67 12.23
CA THR A 59 8.46 -4.86 13.02
C THR A 59 7.44 -4.20 12.09
N LYS A 60 6.17 -4.22 12.48
CA LYS A 60 5.10 -3.57 11.72
C LYS A 60 5.33 -2.06 11.64
N VAL A 61 5.24 -1.52 10.43
CA VAL A 61 5.27 -0.06 10.23
C VAL A 61 3.89 0.49 10.54
N GLN A 62 3.82 1.41 11.49
CA GLN A 62 2.58 1.99 12.00
C GLN A 62 2.19 3.26 11.23
N PHE A 63 1.89 3.12 9.92
CA PHE A 63 1.44 4.25 9.13
C PHE A 63 0.17 4.85 9.72
N ASN A 64 0.21 6.10 10.13
CA ASN A 64 -0.82 6.73 10.95
C ASN A 64 -1.40 8.01 10.33
N SER A 65 -1.00 8.37 9.12
CA SER A 65 -1.47 9.57 8.43
C SER A 65 -1.95 9.23 7.02
N GLU A 66 -3.19 9.55 6.73
CA GLU A 66 -3.83 9.31 5.43
C GLU A 66 -3.82 10.58 4.60
N GLU A 67 -3.27 10.50 3.38
CA GLU A 67 -3.51 11.52 2.35
C GLU A 67 -4.86 11.28 1.68
N PHE A 68 -5.14 10.03 1.39
CA PHE A 68 -6.45 9.56 0.96
C PHE A 68 -6.59 8.04 1.14
N ASP A 69 -7.80 7.62 1.47
CA ASP A 69 -8.30 6.26 1.39
C ASP A 69 -9.74 6.32 0.89
N THR A 70 -9.97 5.97 -0.38
CA THR A 70 -11.24 6.22 -1.05
C THR A 70 -12.39 5.35 -0.58
N ASP A 71 -12.13 4.24 0.06
CA ASP A 71 -13.12 3.27 0.53
C ASP A 71 -12.99 2.96 2.02
N SER A 72 -12.15 3.73 2.76
CA SER A 72 -11.88 3.57 4.20
C SER A 72 -11.51 2.14 4.58
N ILE A 73 -10.55 1.59 3.85
CA ILE A 73 -10.13 0.18 3.99
C ILE A 73 -8.87 0.01 4.84
N TYR A 74 -8.21 1.12 5.20
CA TYR A 74 -7.02 1.12 6.03
C TYR A 74 -7.35 1.54 7.47
N ASP A 75 -6.86 0.77 8.46
CA ASP A 75 -6.91 1.11 9.88
C ASP A 75 -5.58 1.76 10.28
N ASN A 76 -5.61 3.08 10.48
CA ASN A 76 -4.43 3.92 10.77
C ASN A 76 -4.16 4.12 12.27
N SER A 77 -4.86 3.42 13.15
CA SER A 77 -4.83 3.69 14.59
C SER A 77 -4.64 2.46 15.48
N THR A 78 -5.21 1.33 15.12
CA THR A 78 -5.24 0.13 15.97
C THR A 78 -4.44 -1.02 15.37
N ASN A 79 -4.81 -1.43 14.16
CA ASN A 79 -4.18 -2.60 13.53
C ASN A 79 -3.10 -2.23 12.50
N TYR A 80 -3.08 -0.99 12.02
CA TYR A 80 -2.16 -0.51 10.98
C TYR A 80 -2.11 -1.47 9.78
N ARG A 81 -3.29 -1.74 9.21
CA ARG A 81 -3.46 -2.69 8.11
C ARG A 81 -4.58 -2.28 7.16
N LEU A 82 -4.45 -2.70 5.93
CA LEU A 82 -5.50 -2.60 4.92
C LEU A 82 -6.31 -3.89 4.93
N THR A 83 -7.65 -3.82 4.96
CA THR A 83 -8.53 -4.99 4.93
C THR A 83 -9.52 -4.87 3.78
N ILE A 84 -9.70 -5.93 2.99
CA ILE A 84 -10.56 -5.92 1.80
C ILE A 84 -12.02 -6.12 2.20
N PRO A 85 -12.90 -5.11 2.02
CA PRO A 85 -14.30 -5.23 2.35
C PRO A 85 -15.10 -5.96 1.27
N SER A 86 -16.36 -6.29 1.58
CA SER A 86 -17.30 -6.90 0.63
C SER A 86 -17.41 -6.11 -0.67
N GLY A 87 -17.42 -6.80 -1.81
CA GLY A 87 -17.51 -6.23 -3.15
C GLY A 87 -16.19 -5.61 -3.68
N LYS A 88 -15.08 -5.75 -2.94
CA LYS A 88 -13.78 -5.17 -3.31
C LYS A 88 -12.69 -6.22 -3.58
N ALA A 89 -13.02 -7.52 -3.59
CA ALA A 89 -12.06 -8.55 -3.99
C ALA A 89 -11.50 -8.29 -5.40
N GLY A 90 -10.25 -8.71 -5.65
CA GLY A 90 -9.59 -8.57 -6.95
C GLY A 90 -8.08 -8.35 -6.83
N LYS A 91 -7.48 -7.98 -7.95
CA LYS A 91 -6.04 -7.74 -8.06
C LYS A 91 -5.68 -6.31 -7.69
N TYR A 92 -4.68 -6.17 -6.86
CA TYR A 92 -4.20 -4.89 -6.35
C TYR A 92 -2.72 -4.70 -6.65
N GLN A 93 -2.37 -3.52 -7.17
CA GLN A 93 -0.99 -3.04 -7.13
C GLN A 93 -0.75 -2.47 -5.73
N ILE A 94 0.27 -2.96 -5.06
CA ILE A 94 0.66 -2.55 -3.71
C ILE A 94 2.12 -2.16 -3.73
N GLU A 95 2.44 -1.05 -3.08
CA GLU A 95 3.80 -0.55 -2.96
C GLU A 95 3.99 0.14 -1.61
N ALA A 96 5.14 -0.07 -0.99
CA ALA A 96 5.53 0.63 0.22
C ALA A 96 7.00 1.02 0.18
N ASN A 97 7.30 2.19 0.73
CA ASN A 97 8.65 2.64 1.05
C ASN A 97 8.83 2.66 2.56
N VAL A 98 9.85 2.00 3.05
CA VAL A 98 10.27 2.06 4.46
C VAL A 98 11.63 2.73 4.53
N PHE A 99 11.70 3.90 5.15
CA PHE A 99 12.95 4.61 5.36
C PHE A 99 13.55 4.19 6.70
N VAL A 100 14.53 3.31 6.67
CA VAL A 100 15.20 2.75 7.84
C VAL A 100 16.43 3.58 8.19
N ALA A 101 16.59 3.91 9.47
CA ALA A 101 17.76 4.63 9.98
C ALA A 101 18.30 3.99 11.25
N SER A 102 19.63 4.00 11.42
CA SER A 102 20.27 3.68 12.70
C SER A 102 19.94 4.77 13.73
N ASN A 103 19.72 4.39 15.00
CA ASN A 103 19.41 5.35 16.06
C ASN A 103 20.64 6.11 16.59
N SER A 104 21.81 5.57 16.38
CA SER A 104 23.07 6.12 16.90
C SER A 104 23.52 7.39 16.18
N GLY A 105 22.90 7.77 15.06
CA GLY A 105 23.34 8.90 14.23
C GLY A 105 24.66 8.66 13.49
N VAL A 106 25.21 7.44 13.59
CA VAL A 106 26.43 6.99 12.91
C VAL A 106 26.09 5.89 11.90
N SER A 107 27.05 5.54 11.04
CA SER A 107 26.85 4.54 9.98
C SER A 107 26.97 3.13 10.55
N THR A 108 25.93 2.64 11.20
CA THR A 108 25.86 1.30 11.79
C THR A 108 24.85 0.37 11.13
N LEU A 109 24.00 0.86 10.21
CA LEU A 109 23.00 0.05 9.53
C LEU A 109 23.66 -0.94 8.57
N ASN A 110 23.56 -2.23 8.87
CA ASN A 110 24.11 -3.36 8.11
C ASN A 110 23.16 -3.83 7.00
N ARG A 111 21.89 -3.92 7.34
CA ARG A 111 20.83 -4.42 6.45
C ARG A 111 19.56 -3.64 6.67
N ALA A 112 18.77 -3.53 5.60
CA ALA A 112 17.41 -3.06 5.66
C ALA A 112 16.52 -3.99 4.83
N ILE A 113 15.33 -4.31 5.35
CA ILE A 113 14.35 -5.14 4.65
C ILE A 113 12.97 -4.49 4.79
N ALA A 114 12.22 -4.45 3.69
CA ALA A 114 10.81 -4.15 3.72
C ALA A 114 10.00 -5.37 3.27
N TYR A 115 8.88 -5.61 3.90
CA TYR A 115 8.02 -6.76 3.63
C TYR A 115 6.59 -6.32 3.38
N ILE A 116 5.91 -7.02 2.48
CA ILE A 116 4.46 -7.06 2.40
C ILE A 116 4.00 -8.37 3.05
N TYR A 117 3.17 -8.26 4.08
CA TYR A 117 2.51 -9.41 4.70
C TYR A 117 1.07 -9.49 4.21
N LYS A 118 0.64 -10.71 3.87
CA LYS A 118 -0.75 -11.04 3.61
C LYS A 118 -1.23 -11.99 4.69
N ASN A 119 -2.29 -11.62 5.41
CA ASN A 119 -2.92 -12.44 6.46
C ASN A 119 -1.91 -12.93 7.52
N GLY A 120 -1.01 -12.03 7.95
CA GLY A 120 -0.01 -12.29 8.98
C GLY A 120 1.21 -13.09 8.52
N SER A 121 1.32 -13.42 7.23
CA SER A 121 2.47 -14.13 6.66
C SER A 121 3.18 -13.31 5.59
N THR A 122 4.49 -13.45 5.49
CA THR A 122 5.28 -12.76 4.45
C THR A 122 4.82 -13.19 3.07
N PHE A 123 4.38 -12.25 2.26
CA PHE A 123 4.06 -12.46 0.85
C PHE A 123 5.27 -12.20 -0.04
N CYS A 124 5.93 -11.06 0.14
CA CYS A 124 7.19 -10.74 -0.55
C CYS A 124 8.04 -9.76 0.28
N SER A 125 9.30 -9.62 -0.08
CA SER A 125 10.21 -8.70 0.56
C SER A 125 11.20 -8.10 -0.42
N SER A 126 11.75 -6.94 -0.06
CA SER A 126 12.90 -6.30 -0.69
C SER A 126 14.02 -6.21 0.33
N PHE A 127 15.26 -6.42 -0.08
CA PHE A 127 16.40 -6.57 0.80
C PHE A 127 17.60 -5.75 0.32
N LEU A 128 18.24 -5.03 1.23
CA LEU A 128 19.50 -4.31 1.01
C LEU A 128 20.54 -4.75 2.05
N ASP A 129 21.76 -5.04 1.60
CA ASP A 129 22.86 -5.51 2.41
C ASP A 129 24.06 -4.54 2.34
N PHE A 130 24.46 -4.00 3.47
CA PHE A 130 25.55 -3.04 3.62
C PHE A 130 26.65 -3.54 4.58
N ARG A 131 26.68 -4.84 4.89
CA ARG A 131 27.59 -5.41 5.90
C ARG A 131 29.07 -5.11 5.65
N ASN A 132 29.47 -4.93 4.40
CA ASN A 132 30.84 -4.56 4.04
C ASN A 132 31.14 -3.06 4.18
N ASN A 133 30.11 -2.22 4.21
CA ASN A 133 30.21 -0.77 4.36
C ASN A 133 28.91 -0.23 4.96
N PRO A 134 28.72 -0.32 6.29
CA PRO A 134 27.51 0.13 6.96
C PRO A 134 27.19 1.60 6.68
N ILE A 135 25.91 1.90 6.59
CA ILE A 135 25.40 3.24 6.30
C ILE A 135 24.55 3.77 7.46
N GLN A 136 24.20 5.05 7.42
CA GLN A 136 23.37 5.66 8.46
C GLN A 136 21.87 5.40 8.24
N LYS A 137 21.41 5.48 6.99
CA LYS A 137 19.99 5.37 6.64
C LYS A 137 19.81 5.04 5.18
N THR A 138 18.67 4.41 4.86
CA THR A 138 18.30 4.06 3.49
C THR A 138 16.79 3.98 3.31
N ASN A 139 16.32 4.26 2.11
CA ASN A 139 14.98 3.92 1.67
C ASN A 139 14.97 2.52 1.06
N ILE A 140 13.94 1.74 1.37
CA ILE A 140 13.72 0.45 0.75
C ILE A 140 12.27 0.32 0.28
N VAL A 141 12.11 0.08 -1.01
CA VAL A 141 10.80 -0.08 -1.66
C VAL A 141 10.51 -1.56 -1.84
N VAL A 142 9.30 -1.97 -1.50
CA VAL A 142 8.74 -3.29 -1.80
C VAL A 142 7.44 -3.10 -2.58
N SER A 143 7.27 -3.88 -3.65
CA SER A 143 6.12 -3.77 -4.54
C SER A 143 5.66 -5.13 -5.04
N ALA A 144 4.36 -5.33 -5.15
CA ALA A 144 3.76 -6.55 -5.69
C ALA A 144 2.37 -6.30 -6.27
N VAL A 145 1.98 -7.17 -7.20
CA VAL A 145 0.58 -7.37 -7.59
C VAL A 145 0.05 -8.57 -6.83
N ILE A 146 -1.04 -8.38 -6.09
CA ILE A 146 -1.60 -9.39 -5.19
C ILE A 146 -3.07 -9.60 -5.50
N ASP A 147 -3.50 -10.85 -5.58
CA ASP A 147 -4.93 -11.21 -5.61
C ASP A 147 -5.47 -11.29 -4.18
N LEU A 148 -6.48 -10.47 -3.88
CA LEU A 148 -7.04 -10.31 -2.55
C LEU A 148 -8.53 -10.64 -2.53
N ALA A 149 -8.90 -11.61 -1.69
CA ALA A 149 -10.30 -11.95 -1.39
C ALA A 149 -10.89 -11.01 -0.33
N VAL A 150 -12.20 -11.02 -0.20
CA VAL A 150 -12.90 -10.34 0.90
C VAL A 150 -12.40 -10.87 2.24
N GLY A 151 -12.03 -9.98 3.16
CA GLY A 151 -11.47 -10.31 4.46
C GLY A 151 -9.95 -10.47 4.48
N ASP A 152 -9.28 -10.61 3.32
CA ASP A 152 -7.82 -10.58 3.28
C ASP A 152 -7.32 -9.23 3.78
N TYR A 153 -6.18 -9.25 4.49
CA TYR A 153 -5.54 -8.02 4.95
C TYR A 153 -4.05 -7.97 4.59
N ILE A 154 -3.58 -6.75 4.39
CA ILE A 154 -2.19 -6.41 4.05
C ILE A 154 -1.61 -5.56 5.16
N GLU A 155 -0.39 -5.91 5.57
CA GLU A 155 0.43 -5.19 6.53
C GLU A 155 1.81 -4.96 5.94
N ILE A 156 2.42 -3.85 6.28
CA ILE A 156 3.80 -3.55 5.90
C ILE A 156 4.69 -3.70 7.13
N PHE A 157 5.77 -4.45 6.97
CA PHE A 157 6.80 -4.62 7.99
C PHE A 157 8.13 -4.08 7.47
N GLY A 158 8.91 -3.57 8.39
CA GLY A 158 10.30 -3.17 8.15
C GLY A 158 11.24 -3.88 9.10
N MET A 159 12.51 -3.99 8.73
CA MET A 159 13.59 -4.47 9.59
C MET A 159 14.86 -3.68 9.30
N GLY A 160 15.57 -3.29 10.32
CA GLY A 160 16.96 -2.85 10.24
C GLY A 160 17.83 -3.73 11.11
N ASP A 161 19.04 -4.00 10.65
CA ASP A 161 20.08 -4.71 11.40
C ASP A 161 21.27 -3.75 11.56
N SER A 162 21.72 -3.55 12.79
CA SER A 162 22.76 -2.59 13.14
C SER A 162 24.00 -3.29 13.71
N THR A 163 25.20 -2.81 13.34
CA THR A 163 26.49 -3.39 13.83
C THR A 163 26.65 -3.29 15.32
N ASP A 164 26.01 -2.35 15.98
CA ASP A 164 26.08 -2.12 17.43
C ASP A 164 24.88 -2.72 18.17
N SER A 165 24.02 -3.49 17.48
CA SER A 165 22.80 -4.09 18.03
C SER A 165 21.86 -3.06 18.68
N ALA A 166 22.01 -1.78 18.36
CA ALA A 166 21.12 -0.73 18.84
C ALA A 166 19.81 -0.75 18.05
N ASN A 167 18.72 -0.36 18.70
CA ASN A 167 17.45 -0.19 18.02
C ASN A 167 17.59 0.74 16.81
N VAL A 168 16.79 0.46 15.79
CA VAL A 168 16.67 1.31 14.60
C VAL A 168 15.39 2.14 14.66
N SER A 169 15.16 2.98 13.67
CA SER A 169 13.91 3.73 13.52
C SER A 169 13.41 3.66 12.08
N PHE A 170 12.09 3.71 11.91
CA PHE A 170 11.47 4.01 10.63
C PHE A 170 11.19 5.51 10.58
N LYS A 171 11.75 6.19 9.60
CA LYS A 171 11.64 7.64 9.49
C LYS A 171 10.28 8.03 8.95
N GLY A 172 9.67 9.01 9.61
CA GLY A 172 8.39 9.55 9.25
C GLY A 172 8.40 11.07 9.23
N ASN A 173 7.72 11.63 8.23
CA ASN A 173 7.58 13.07 8.08
C ASN A 173 6.32 13.37 7.26
N SER A 174 5.36 14.05 7.85
CA SER A 174 4.08 14.36 7.20
C SER A 174 4.23 15.23 5.95
N SER A 175 5.25 16.09 5.89
CA SER A 175 5.49 16.96 4.73
C SER A 175 6.33 16.28 3.64
N ALA A 176 7.35 15.51 4.03
CA ALA A 176 8.26 14.84 3.10
C ALA A 176 7.81 13.40 2.73
N ARG A 177 6.86 12.84 3.48
CA ARG A 177 6.34 11.46 3.26
C ARG A 177 7.47 10.44 3.12
N GLU A 178 8.37 10.44 4.11
CA GLU A 178 9.60 9.63 4.06
C GLU A 178 9.31 8.13 4.02
N SER A 179 8.42 7.63 4.89
CA SER A 179 7.89 6.28 4.77
C SER A 179 6.41 6.33 4.42
N TRP A 180 6.00 5.52 3.45
CA TRP A 180 4.64 5.54 2.92
C TRP A 180 4.19 4.15 2.43
N PHE A 181 2.87 3.97 2.33
CA PHE A 181 2.20 2.79 1.83
C PHE A 181 1.07 3.19 0.90
N GLN A 182 1.12 2.75 -0.33
CA GLN A 182 0.14 3.08 -1.36
C GLN A 182 -0.31 1.87 -2.15
N GLY A 183 -1.42 2.03 -2.84
CA GLY A 183 -1.87 1.05 -3.80
C GLY A 183 -3.23 1.37 -4.39
N TYR A 184 -3.65 0.53 -5.31
CA TYR A 184 -4.92 0.64 -5.98
C TYR A 184 -5.36 -0.70 -6.58
N ARG A 185 -6.67 -0.87 -6.73
CA ARG A 185 -7.23 -2.04 -7.42
C ARG A 185 -7.00 -1.92 -8.91
N ILE A 186 -6.45 -2.98 -9.52
CA ILE A 186 -6.19 -3.05 -10.96
C ILE A 186 -7.42 -3.61 -11.68
N GLY A 187 -8.07 -4.62 -11.09
CA GLY A 187 -9.19 -5.32 -11.71
C GLY A 187 -9.80 -6.38 -10.79
N SER A 188 -10.75 -7.11 -11.31
CA SER A 188 -11.38 -8.28 -10.67
C SER A 188 -10.69 -9.57 -11.09
#